data_e05edfbe9548beefc750ba0a096abe61
#
_entry.id   e05edfbe9548beefc750ba0a096abe61
#
_cell.length_a   1.000
_cell.length_b   1.000
_cell.length_c   1.000
_cell.angle_alpha   90.00
_cell.angle_beta   90.00
_cell.angle_gamma   90.00
#
_symmetry.space_group_name_H-M   'P 1'
#
loop_
_entity.id
_entity.type
_entity.pdbx_description
1 polymer ?
#
loop_
_entity_poly.entity_id
_entity_poly.type
_entity_poly.pdbx_seq_one_letter_code
_entity_poly.pdbx_strand_id
1 'polypeptide(L)'
;MIYQRIKNKVMQNLNNKIWLNIAHKNKFIKEKAIFFESYSASVFQGNVYYLYKAMFEDDGFNDYVFYVASVNPEITRNELKRKKMYDYRVKIVRYLSKEYIKELHTSKYLINNVTFPMNFVKNINQIYINTWHGTPLKCLGKSIKNDPFIIQNITRDFLSIDYLISPNQFTSLILMNDYMIKNIMYGKVLEIGYPRNIIFQNNKYYKEIRYKERLDNKNVILYMPTWRGNACGSKRKVDYISLMEQLLEKLGDSYIIYLKLHPLDRSSRIPHSKLKMVPDNYEIYEFLSVCDILITDYSSVLFDFANAHKKIYLYQFDKDEYFKERGIYKNVDNKIDFPISKNIDELSKQILFDRKKKDNVSKNFEDIFCLKTNNSTKTVIDIIKKIIY
;
A
#
# COMPACT_ATOMS: atom_id res chain seq x y z
N MET A 1 3.39 -10.77 35.04
CA MET A 1 2.35 -11.01 34.02
C MET A 1 0.99 -10.38 34.38
N ILE A 2 0.41 -10.67 35.53
CA ILE A 2 -0.93 -10.17 35.95
C ILE A 2 -0.96 -8.64 36.02
N TYR A 3 0.02 -7.99 36.64
CA TYR A 3 0.11 -6.54 36.80
C TYR A 3 0.10 -5.84 35.43
N GLN A 4 0.84 -6.35 34.43
CA GLN A 4 0.87 -5.78 33.08
C GLN A 4 -0.48 -5.92 32.37
N ARG A 5 -1.18 -7.05 32.56
CA ARG A 5 -2.55 -7.25 32.03
C ARG A 5 -3.55 -6.28 32.65
N ILE A 6 -3.49 -6.07 33.97
CA ILE A 6 -4.34 -5.10 34.66
C ILE A 6 -4.06 -3.69 34.18
N LYS A 7 -2.78 -3.29 34.12
CA LYS A 7 -2.37 -1.98 33.60
C LYS A 7 -2.87 -1.75 32.17
N ASN A 8 -2.71 -2.72 31.29
CA ASN A 8 -3.21 -2.63 29.92
C ASN A 8 -4.73 -2.49 29.85
N LYS A 9 -5.48 -3.23 30.66
CA LYS A 9 -6.94 -3.16 30.74
C LYS A 9 -7.42 -1.80 31.29
N VAL A 10 -6.76 -1.26 32.29
CA VAL A 10 -7.05 0.08 32.84
C VAL A 10 -6.79 1.15 31.79
N MET A 11 -5.64 1.10 31.09
CA MET A 11 -5.32 2.04 30.01
C MET A 11 -6.31 1.95 28.85
N GLN A 12 -6.72 0.75 28.49
CA GLN A 12 -7.75 0.55 27.47
C GLN A 12 -9.08 1.17 27.86
N ASN A 13 -9.52 1.00 29.10
CA ASN A 13 -10.76 1.60 29.62
C ASN A 13 -10.69 3.13 29.67
N LEU A 14 -9.54 3.71 30.04
CA LEU A 14 -9.32 5.16 30.02
C LEU A 14 -9.38 5.70 28.57
N ASN A 15 -8.72 5.03 27.63
CA ASN A 15 -8.79 5.39 26.22
C ASN A 15 -10.23 5.32 25.70
N ASN A 16 -10.97 4.27 26.02
CA ASN A 16 -12.37 4.13 25.64
C ASN A 16 -13.22 5.33 26.13
N LYS A 17 -13.03 5.76 27.41
CA LYS A 17 -13.74 6.91 27.95
C LYS A 17 -13.38 8.21 27.20
N ILE A 18 -12.12 8.42 26.84
CA ILE A 18 -11.68 9.59 26.04
C ILE A 18 -12.38 9.59 24.69
N TRP A 19 -12.38 8.46 23.98
CA TRP A 19 -13.03 8.32 22.67
C TRP A 19 -14.52 8.60 22.76
N LEU A 20 -15.23 7.98 23.70
CA LEU A 20 -16.66 8.18 23.91
C LEU A 20 -17.00 9.64 24.25
N ASN A 21 -16.22 10.28 25.12
CA ASN A 21 -16.44 11.68 25.48
C ASN A 21 -16.26 12.63 24.28
N ILE A 22 -15.24 12.40 23.45
CA ILE A 22 -14.99 13.22 22.26
C ILE A 22 -16.09 12.98 21.23
N ALA A 23 -16.47 11.74 20.96
CA ALA A 23 -17.54 11.38 20.04
C ALA A 23 -18.88 11.98 20.49
N HIS A 24 -19.22 11.89 21.79
CA HIS A 24 -20.45 12.44 22.34
C HIS A 24 -20.53 13.97 22.23
N LYS A 25 -19.42 14.67 22.44
CA LYS A 25 -19.34 16.13 22.33
C LYS A 25 -19.35 16.65 20.89
N ASN A 26 -19.00 15.83 19.91
CA ASN A 26 -18.82 16.23 18.51
C ASN A 26 -19.78 15.44 17.61
N LYS A 27 -21.08 15.75 17.68
CA LYS A 27 -22.13 15.04 16.95
C LYS A 27 -22.35 15.56 15.52
N PHE A 28 -21.92 16.78 15.24
CA PHE A 28 -22.13 17.38 13.91
C PHE A 28 -21.14 16.84 12.90
N ILE A 29 -21.65 16.40 11.77
CA ILE A 29 -20.85 15.99 10.62
C ILE A 29 -20.53 17.21 9.77
N LYS A 30 -19.27 17.37 9.42
CA LYS A 30 -18.76 18.38 8.51
C LYS A 30 -18.89 17.86 7.08
N GLU A 31 -19.92 18.26 6.37
CA GLU A 31 -20.28 17.73 5.05
C GLU A 31 -19.15 17.83 4.01
N LYS A 32 -18.32 18.89 4.09
CA LYS A 32 -17.17 19.11 3.19
C LYS A 32 -15.83 18.81 3.87
N ALA A 33 -15.76 17.77 4.69
CA ALA A 33 -14.54 17.31 5.32
C ALA A 33 -14.22 15.88 4.93
N ILE A 34 -12.97 15.63 4.54
CA ILE A 34 -12.45 14.31 4.19
C ILE A 34 -11.30 13.98 5.12
N PHE A 35 -11.36 12.80 5.74
CA PHE A 35 -10.33 12.28 6.63
C PHE A 35 -9.55 11.17 5.92
N PHE A 36 -8.26 11.37 5.76
CA PHE A 36 -7.36 10.44 5.11
C PHE A 36 -6.43 9.78 6.12
N GLU A 37 -6.40 8.45 6.13
CA GLU A 37 -5.44 7.68 6.91
C GLU A 37 -4.83 6.57 6.05
N SER A 38 -3.51 6.54 5.96
CA SER A 38 -2.75 5.57 5.20
C SER A 38 -1.84 4.77 6.13
N TYR A 39 -1.88 3.43 6.05
CA TYR A 39 -1.04 2.50 6.82
C TYR A 39 -0.99 2.82 8.32
N SER A 40 -2.15 3.00 8.96
CA SER A 40 -2.29 3.41 10.38
C SER A 40 -1.48 4.68 10.68
N ALA A 41 -1.55 5.65 9.77
CA ALA A 41 -0.87 6.95 9.84
C ALA A 41 0.68 6.90 9.88
N SER A 42 1.29 5.74 9.64
CA SER A 42 2.76 5.57 9.68
C SER A 42 3.46 6.20 8.47
N VAL A 43 2.86 6.12 7.30
CA VAL A 43 3.32 6.73 6.04
C VAL A 43 2.12 7.18 5.21
N PHE A 44 2.25 8.28 4.47
CA PHE A 44 1.18 8.78 3.60
C PHE A 44 1.47 8.43 2.14
N GLN A 45 1.11 7.21 1.74
CA GLN A 45 1.47 6.59 0.45
C GLN A 45 0.34 5.70 -0.09
N GLY A 46 0.53 5.21 -1.31
CA GLY A 46 -0.34 4.23 -1.96
C GLY A 46 -1.72 4.77 -2.30
N ASN A 47 -2.75 3.93 -2.23
CA ASN A 47 -4.09 4.28 -2.71
C ASN A 47 -4.66 5.56 -2.12
N VAL A 48 -4.50 5.76 -0.81
CA VAL A 48 -4.99 6.94 -0.09
C VAL A 48 -4.31 8.21 -0.58
N TYR A 49 -2.98 8.15 -0.80
CA TYR A 49 -2.21 9.26 -1.35
C TYR A 49 -2.69 9.67 -2.75
N TYR A 50 -2.93 8.69 -3.63
CA TYR A 50 -3.40 8.99 -5.00
C TYR A 50 -4.83 9.53 -5.04
N LEU A 51 -5.70 9.08 -4.14
CA LEU A 51 -7.03 9.69 -3.97
C LEU A 51 -6.93 11.12 -3.45
N TYR A 52 -6.14 11.34 -2.42
CA TYR A 52 -5.86 12.68 -1.90
C TYR A 52 -5.33 13.61 -3.00
N LYS A 53 -4.30 13.17 -3.75
CA LYS A 53 -3.70 13.94 -4.84
C LYS A 53 -4.75 14.35 -5.86
N ALA A 54 -5.55 13.41 -6.33
CA ALA A 54 -6.57 13.67 -7.34
C ALA A 54 -7.64 14.66 -6.84
N MET A 55 -8.08 14.57 -5.57
CA MET A 55 -9.04 15.50 -4.98
C MET A 55 -8.42 16.86 -4.70
N PHE A 56 -7.14 16.90 -4.32
CA PHE A 56 -6.41 18.15 -4.09
C PHE A 56 -6.26 18.98 -5.37
N GLU A 57 -6.05 18.31 -6.51
CA GLU A 57 -5.90 18.90 -7.84
C GLU A 57 -7.23 19.19 -8.55
N ASP A 58 -8.39 18.75 -8.01
CA ASP A 58 -9.72 18.93 -8.59
C ASP A 58 -10.43 20.15 -7.97
N ASP A 59 -10.77 21.14 -8.80
CA ASP A 59 -11.44 22.37 -8.38
C ASP A 59 -12.76 22.15 -7.65
N GLY A 60 -13.43 21.02 -7.89
CA GLY A 60 -14.65 20.65 -7.17
C GLY A 60 -14.45 20.40 -5.67
N PHE A 61 -13.20 20.42 -5.19
CA PHE A 61 -12.85 20.28 -3.77
C PHE A 61 -12.23 21.54 -3.16
N ASN A 62 -12.33 22.69 -3.80
CA ASN A 62 -11.73 23.95 -3.33
C ASN A 62 -12.30 24.43 -1.98
N ASP A 63 -13.51 24.05 -1.63
CA ASP A 63 -14.18 24.37 -0.37
C ASP A 63 -14.20 23.21 0.65
N TYR A 64 -13.46 22.13 0.36
CA TYR A 64 -13.30 21.01 1.28
C TYR A 64 -12.11 21.21 2.23
N VAL A 65 -12.21 20.58 3.40
CA VAL A 65 -11.11 20.46 4.35
C VAL A 65 -10.58 19.03 4.34
N PHE A 66 -9.27 18.89 4.16
CA PHE A 66 -8.56 17.60 4.13
C PHE A 66 -7.83 17.38 5.45
N TYR A 67 -8.26 16.41 6.24
CA TYR A 67 -7.54 15.97 7.42
C TYR A 67 -6.67 14.77 7.07
N VAL A 68 -5.36 14.89 7.26
CA VAL A 68 -4.39 13.81 6.98
C VAL A 68 -3.80 13.33 8.30
N ALA A 69 -4.06 12.08 8.65
CA ALA A 69 -3.51 11.47 9.86
C ALA A 69 -2.02 11.11 9.68
N SER A 70 -1.20 11.41 10.69
CA SER A 70 0.21 11.10 10.68
C SER A 70 0.77 10.86 12.09
N VAL A 71 1.63 9.84 12.25
CA VAL A 71 2.42 9.65 13.47
C VAL A 71 3.49 10.73 13.62
N ASN A 72 3.94 11.31 12.50
CA ASN A 72 4.90 12.42 12.48
C ASN A 72 4.39 13.58 11.58
N PRO A 73 3.54 14.47 12.11
CA PRO A 73 2.90 15.55 11.35
C PRO A 73 3.87 16.46 10.59
N GLU A 74 5.05 16.75 11.17
CA GLU A 74 6.04 17.63 10.54
C GLU A 74 6.64 17.00 9.26
N ILE A 75 6.98 15.72 9.31
CA ILE A 75 7.50 15.01 8.13
C ILE A 75 6.45 15.02 7.04
N THR A 76 5.22 14.61 7.34
CA THR A 76 4.13 14.57 6.35
C THR A 76 3.83 15.95 5.77
N ARG A 77 3.83 17.00 6.60
CA ARG A 77 3.62 18.38 6.13
C ARG A 77 4.73 18.81 5.16
N ASN A 78 5.98 18.53 5.48
CA ASN A 78 7.11 18.90 4.65
C ASN A 78 7.13 18.14 3.32
N GLU A 79 6.76 16.86 3.33
CA GLU A 79 6.60 16.06 2.12
C GLU A 79 5.49 16.62 1.21
N LEU A 80 4.32 16.92 1.75
CA LEU A 80 3.22 17.49 0.98
C LEU A 80 3.56 18.88 0.43
N LYS A 81 4.24 19.74 1.21
CA LYS A 81 4.72 21.04 0.74
C LYS A 81 5.71 20.90 -0.42
N ARG A 82 6.69 19.99 -0.28
CA ARG A 82 7.68 19.71 -1.34
C ARG A 82 7.02 19.26 -2.65
N LYS A 83 5.93 18.48 -2.52
CA LYS A 83 5.14 18.00 -3.66
C LYS A 83 4.10 19.01 -4.16
N LYS A 84 4.05 20.22 -3.60
CA LYS A 84 3.06 21.27 -3.91
C LYS A 84 1.60 20.83 -3.70
N MET A 85 1.39 19.96 -2.74
CA MET A 85 0.09 19.41 -2.36
C MET A 85 -0.30 19.79 -0.92
N TYR A 86 0.00 21.01 -0.50
CA TYR A 86 -0.29 21.53 0.82
C TYR A 86 -0.70 23.01 0.74
N ASP A 87 -1.94 23.31 1.11
CA ASP A 87 -2.49 24.65 1.20
C ASP A 87 -3.37 24.81 2.46
N TYR A 88 -4.18 25.89 2.52
CA TYR A 88 -5.07 26.21 3.64
C TYR A 88 -6.15 25.15 3.91
N ARG A 89 -6.50 24.32 2.92
CA ARG A 89 -7.47 23.22 3.04
C ARG A 89 -6.92 22.05 3.85
N VAL A 90 -5.58 21.90 3.95
CA VAL A 90 -4.94 20.69 4.48
C VAL A 90 -4.54 20.85 5.93
N LYS A 91 -5.00 19.94 6.78
CA LYS A 91 -4.69 19.90 8.21
C LYS A 91 -4.09 18.52 8.55
N ILE A 92 -2.85 18.52 9.03
CA ILE A 92 -2.18 17.28 9.45
C ILE A 92 -2.48 17.05 10.93
N VAL A 93 -3.13 15.95 11.24
CA VAL A 93 -3.51 15.58 12.61
C VAL A 93 -2.63 14.46 13.13
N ARG A 94 -2.13 14.62 14.37
CA ARG A 94 -1.29 13.58 15.00
C ARG A 94 -2.14 12.36 15.33
N TYR A 95 -1.70 11.19 14.88
CA TYR A 95 -2.35 9.91 15.12
C TYR A 95 -2.69 9.70 16.61
N LEU A 96 -3.90 9.27 16.89
CA LEU A 96 -4.47 9.05 18.23
C LEU A 96 -4.51 10.27 19.16
N SER A 97 -4.25 11.50 18.68
CA SER A 97 -4.47 12.71 19.45
C SER A 97 -5.97 13.01 19.63
N LYS A 98 -6.30 13.91 20.55
CA LYS A 98 -7.71 14.39 20.72
C LYS A 98 -8.25 15.00 19.43
N GLU A 99 -7.41 15.72 18.69
CA GLU A 99 -7.78 16.30 17.40
C GLU A 99 -8.06 15.20 16.36
N TYR A 100 -7.18 14.20 16.25
CA TYR A 100 -7.39 13.03 15.40
C TYR A 100 -8.75 12.37 15.69
N ILE A 101 -9.05 12.10 16.97
CA ILE A 101 -10.30 11.45 17.37
C ILE A 101 -11.50 12.33 16.98
N LYS A 102 -11.42 13.64 17.26
CA LYS A 102 -12.47 14.59 16.90
C LYS A 102 -12.71 14.62 15.38
N GLU A 103 -11.65 14.80 14.59
CA GLU A 103 -11.78 14.96 13.15
C GLU A 103 -12.20 13.66 12.46
N LEU A 104 -11.76 12.50 12.96
CA LEU A 104 -12.24 11.20 12.51
C LEU A 104 -13.75 11.02 12.73
N HIS A 105 -14.29 11.50 13.87
CA HIS A 105 -15.73 11.39 14.17
C HIS A 105 -16.59 12.44 13.48
N THR A 106 -16.02 13.56 13.04
CA THR A 106 -16.77 14.67 12.47
C THR A 106 -16.65 14.84 10.96
N SER A 107 -15.67 14.22 10.32
CA SER A 107 -15.54 14.28 8.87
C SER A 107 -16.61 13.45 8.17
N LYS A 108 -17.20 13.97 7.10
CA LYS A 108 -18.21 13.28 6.30
C LYS A 108 -17.64 12.05 5.62
N TYR A 109 -16.48 12.19 5.00
CA TYR A 109 -15.84 11.13 4.22
C TYR A 109 -14.60 10.63 4.95
N LEU A 110 -14.50 9.32 5.08
CA LEU A 110 -13.37 8.63 5.69
C LEU A 110 -12.71 7.75 4.65
N ILE A 111 -11.43 7.97 4.40
CA ILE A 111 -10.66 7.21 3.41
C ILE A 111 -9.47 6.54 4.09
N ASN A 112 -9.41 5.20 4.02
CA ASN A 112 -8.39 4.40 4.69
C ASN A 112 -7.97 3.22 3.78
N ASN A 113 -6.79 2.66 4.01
CA ASN A 113 -6.31 1.45 3.32
C ASN A 113 -5.95 0.29 4.25
N VAL A 114 -6.23 0.42 5.52
CA VAL A 114 -6.12 -0.63 6.55
C VAL A 114 -7.39 -0.62 7.41
N THR A 115 -7.31 -0.44 8.72
CA THR A 115 -8.43 -0.32 9.63
C THR A 115 -8.28 0.90 10.52
N PHE A 116 -9.39 1.49 10.92
CA PHE A 116 -9.39 2.48 11.99
C PHE A 116 -9.19 1.84 13.37
N PRO A 117 -8.76 2.60 14.37
CA PRO A 117 -8.58 2.09 15.73
C PRO A 117 -9.84 1.42 16.28
N MET A 118 -9.65 0.39 17.11
CA MET A 118 -10.72 -0.43 17.68
C MET A 118 -11.83 0.38 18.37
N ASN A 119 -11.47 1.53 18.94
CA ASN A 119 -12.39 2.40 19.66
C ASN A 119 -13.27 3.27 18.76
N PHE A 120 -12.95 3.33 17.46
CA PHE A 120 -13.74 4.10 16.52
C PHE A 120 -15.05 3.38 16.17
N VAL A 121 -16.15 4.13 16.24
CA VAL A 121 -17.46 3.71 15.75
C VAL A 121 -17.94 4.75 14.75
N LYS A 122 -18.16 4.31 13.52
CA LYS A 122 -18.62 5.18 12.42
C LYS A 122 -20.02 5.73 12.72
N ASN A 123 -20.23 7.03 12.51
CA ASN A 123 -21.55 7.61 12.52
C ASN A 123 -22.32 7.21 11.25
N ILE A 124 -23.62 6.99 11.35
CA ILE A 124 -24.46 6.61 10.21
C ILE A 124 -24.42 7.63 9.06
N ASN A 125 -24.20 8.90 9.38
CA ASN A 125 -24.09 9.98 8.40
C ASN A 125 -22.70 10.13 7.78
N GLN A 126 -21.72 9.32 8.20
CA GLN A 126 -20.40 9.29 7.59
C GLN A 126 -20.37 8.26 6.47
N ILE A 127 -19.48 8.48 5.50
CA ILE A 127 -19.23 7.59 4.37
C ILE A 127 -17.80 7.10 4.49
N TYR A 128 -17.64 5.79 4.66
CA TYR A 128 -16.35 5.15 4.79
C TYR A 128 -15.97 4.43 3.51
N ILE A 129 -14.87 4.86 2.90
CA ILE A 129 -14.27 4.27 1.70
C ILE A 129 -12.96 3.62 2.11
N ASN A 130 -12.86 2.30 1.96
CA ASN A 130 -11.64 1.56 2.21
C ASN A 130 -11.08 1.03 0.89
N THR A 131 -9.78 1.19 0.67
CA THR A 131 -9.12 0.77 -0.57
C THR A 131 -8.31 -0.50 -0.41
N TRP A 132 -8.20 -1.02 0.82
CA TRP A 132 -7.20 -2.02 1.15
C TRP A 132 -5.81 -1.59 0.65
N HIS A 133 -4.81 -2.49 0.70
CA HIS A 133 -3.43 -2.08 0.42
C HIS A 133 -2.64 -3.04 -0.48
N GLY A 134 -3.29 -4.02 -1.09
CA GLY A 134 -2.64 -4.92 -2.06
C GLY A 134 -3.42 -6.20 -2.31
N THR A 135 -3.21 -6.80 -3.47
CA THR A 135 -3.73 -8.14 -3.80
C THR A 135 -3.08 -9.18 -2.87
N PRO A 136 -3.85 -10.01 -2.16
CA PRO A 136 -3.30 -10.93 -1.18
C PRO A 136 -2.52 -12.07 -1.84
N LEU A 137 -1.22 -12.14 -1.58
CA LEU A 137 -0.38 -13.29 -1.86
C LEU A 137 -0.24 -14.17 -0.60
N LYS A 138 -0.08 -13.51 0.55
CA LYS A 138 0.02 -14.15 1.88
C LYS A 138 -1.37 -14.40 2.44
N CYS A 139 -1.52 -15.49 3.18
CA CYS A 139 -2.75 -15.81 3.88
C CYS A 139 -3.20 -14.65 4.78
N LEU A 140 -4.49 -14.39 4.81
CA LEU A 140 -5.14 -13.36 5.60
C LEU A 140 -6.21 -13.99 6.51
N GLY A 141 -6.66 -13.23 7.50
CA GLY A 141 -7.82 -13.54 8.29
C GLY A 141 -7.84 -14.98 8.84
N LYS A 142 -8.91 -15.69 8.62
CA LYS A 142 -9.08 -17.09 9.09
C LYS A 142 -8.13 -18.09 8.44
N SER A 143 -7.54 -17.75 7.29
CA SER A 143 -6.55 -18.61 6.64
C SER A 143 -5.17 -18.56 7.31
N ILE A 144 -4.94 -17.63 8.22
CA ILE A 144 -3.78 -17.63 9.11
C ILE A 144 -4.14 -18.55 10.28
N LYS A 145 -3.32 -19.58 10.51
CA LYS A 145 -3.47 -20.50 11.66
C LYS A 145 -3.07 -19.81 12.98
N ASN A 146 -3.77 -18.75 13.34
CA ASN A 146 -3.52 -17.94 14.52
C ASN A 146 -4.80 -17.72 15.32
N ASP A 147 -4.66 -17.02 16.45
CA ASP A 147 -5.75 -16.64 17.33
C ASP A 147 -6.82 -15.83 16.55
N PRO A 148 -8.10 -16.28 16.57
CA PRO A 148 -9.21 -15.56 15.94
C PRO A 148 -9.35 -14.09 16.39
N PHE A 149 -8.88 -13.74 17.59
CA PHE A 149 -8.92 -12.36 18.08
C PHE A 149 -8.05 -11.39 17.26
N ILE A 150 -7.06 -11.89 16.53
CA ILE A 150 -6.20 -11.04 15.68
C ILE A 150 -7.01 -10.39 14.55
N ILE A 151 -8.02 -11.08 14.02
CA ILE A 151 -8.83 -10.60 12.89
C ILE A 151 -10.05 -9.78 13.35
N GLN A 152 -10.37 -9.80 14.65
CA GLN A 152 -11.59 -9.19 15.18
C GLN A 152 -11.75 -7.72 14.78
N ASN A 153 -10.70 -6.91 14.92
CA ASN A 153 -10.76 -5.49 14.57
C ASN A 153 -10.96 -5.28 13.07
N ILE A 154 -10.32 -6.11 12.24
CA ILE A 154 -10.45 -5.99 10.77
C ILE A 154 -11.87 -6.36 10.34
N THR A 155 -12.41 -7.47 10.84
CA THR A 155 -13.79 -7.88 10.55
C THR A 155 -14.79 -6.79 10.96
N ARG A 156 -14.68 -6.28 12.20
CA ARG A 156 -15.53 -5.19 12.71
C ARG A 156 -15.44 -3.94 11.84
N ASP A 157 -14.24 -3.54 11.47
CA ASP A 157 -14.01 -2.34 10.68
C ASP A 157 -14.61 -2.49 9.26
N PHE A 158 -14.41 -3.65 8.65
CA PHE A 158 -14.96 -3.95 7.32
C PHE A 158 -16.48 -3.95 7.27
N LEU A 159 -17.17 -4.34 8.35
CA LEU A 159 -18.63 -4.26 8.45
C LEU A 159 -19.14 -2.81 8.45
N SER A 160 -18.28 -1.83 8.75
CA SER A 160 -18.64 -0.41 8.75
C SER A 160 -18.32 0.32 7.44
N ILE A 161 -17.68 -0.36 6.47
CA ILE A 161 -17.32 0.21 5.17
C ILE A 161 -18.58 0.39 4.31
N ASP A 162 -18.72 1.56 3.67
CA ASP A 162 -19.77 1.81 2.67
C ASP A 162 -19.29 1.43 1.25
N TYR A 163 -17.99 1.69 0.95
CA TYR A 163 -17.39 1.32 -0.33
C TYR A 163 -16.01 0.69 -0.13
N LEU A 164 -15.88 -0.59 -0.48
CA LEU A 164 -14.61 -1.30 -0.54
C LEU A 164 -14.08 -1.27 -1.97
N ILE A 165 -13.00 -0.54 -2.20
CA ILE A 165 -12.33 -0.49 -3.50
C ILE A 165 -11.39 -1.68 -3.63
N SER A 166 -11.59 -2.49 -4.65
CA SER A 166 -10.80 -3.68 -4.93
C SER A 166 -10.15 -3.59 -6.32
N PRO A 167 -8.95 -4.15 -6.52
CA PRO A 167 -8.31 -4.15 -7.82
C PRO A 167 -8.94 -5.17 -8.78
N ASN A 168 -9.56 -6.23 -8.27
CA ASN A 168 -10.14 -7.33 -9.04
C ASN A 168 -11.00 -8.23 -8.16
N GLN A 169 -11.78 -9.10 -8.80
CA GLN A 169 -12.67 -10.07 -8.15
C GLN A 169 -11.91 -11.05 -7.23
N PHE A 170 -10.71 -11.45 -7.62
CA PHE A 170 -9.90 -12.36 -6.83
C PHE A 170 -9.60 -11.77 -5.43
N THR A 171 -9.17 -10.51 -5.38
CA THR A 171 -8.91 -9.79 -4.11
C THR A 171 -10.19 -9.66 -3.29
N SER A 172 -11.30 -9.27 -3.91
CA SER A 172 -12.60 -9.14 -3.26
C SER A 172 -13.01 -10.44 -2.57
N LEU A 173 -12.94 -11.55 -3.30
CA LEU A 173 -13.34 -12.87 -2.77
C LEU A 173 -12.49 -13.29 -1.58
N ILE A 174 -11.17 -13.06 -1.60
CA ILE A 174 -10.31 -13.37 -0.45
C ILE A 174 -10.69 -12.50 0.75
N LEU A 175 -10.80 -11.19 0.58
CA LEU A 175 -11.15 -10.29 1.69
C LEU A 175 -12.50 -10.66 2.31
N MET A 176 -13.52 -10.90 1.46
CA MET A 176 -14.85 -11.26 1.93
C MET A 176 -14.87 -12.59 2.68
N ASN A 177 -14.15 -13.59 2.19
CA ASN A 177 -14.14 -14.92 2.81
C ASN A 177 -13.26 -14.99 4.06
N ASP A 178 -12.07 -14.41 4.02
CA ASP A 178 -11.07 -14.58 5.08
C ASP A 178 -11.30 -13.67 6.29
N TYR A 179 -11.95 -12.54 6.07
CA TYR A 179 -12.45 -11.71 7.18
C TYR A 179 -13.92 -12.01 7.54
N MET A 180 -14.50 -13.09 6.98
CA MET A 180 -15.86 -13.61 7.31
C MET A 180 -16.96 -12.56 7.15
N ILE A 181 -16.82 -11.66 6.17
CA ILE A 181 -17.77 -10.58 5.93
C ILE A 181 -18.71 -10.85 4.75
N LYS A 182 -18.53 -11.97 4.07
CA LYS A 182 -19.41 -12.39 2.95
C LYS A 182 -20.86 -12.50 3.43
N ASN A 183 -21.76 -11.87 2.72
CA ASN A 183 -23.21 -11.83 2.98
C ASN A 183 -23.65 -11.06 4.24
N ILE A 184 -22.72 -10.44 4.99
CA ILE A 184 -23.05 -9.62 6.17
C ILE A 184 -22.55 -8.18 6.06
N MET A 185 -21.64 -7.88 5.13
CA MET A 185 -21.20 -6.53 4.84
C MET A 185 -22.30 -5.76 4.10
N TYR A 186 -22.66 -4.60 4.62
CA TYR A 186 -23.71 -3.74 4.05
C TYR A 186 -23.18 -2.91 2.86
N GLY A 187 -21.92 -2.56 2.89
CA GLY A 187 -21.28 -1.72 1.87
C GLY A 187 -21.09 -2.44 0.54
N LYS A 188 -20.78 -1.66 -0.48
CA LYS A 188 -20.56 -2.12 -1.84
C LYS A 188 -19.08 -2.43 -2.09
N VAL A 189 -18.78 -3.56 -2.70
CA VAL A 189 -17.46 -3.87 -3.24
C VAL A 189 -17.40 -3.35 -4.67
N LEU A 190 -16.40 -2.50 -4.95
CA LEU A 190 -16.19 -1.91 -6.27
C LEU A 190 -14.87 -2.44 -6.86
N GLU A 191 -14.98 -3.31 -7.84
CA GLU A 191 -13.83 -3.94 -8.54
C GLU A 191 -13.38 -3.06 -9.70
N ILE A 192 -12.76 -1.93 -9.36
CA ILE A 192 -12.46 -0.83 -10.29
C ILE A 192 -10.96 -0.47 -10.37
N GLY A 193 -10.10 -1.31 -9.80
CA GLY A 193 -8.65 -1.08 -9.73
C GLY A 193 -8.21 -0.33 -8.48
N TYR A 194 -6.90 -0.28 -8.28
CA TYR A 194 -6.33 0.53 -7.21
C TYR A 194 -5.99 1.94 -7.70
N PRO A 195 -6.33 3.00 -6.93
CA PRO A 195 -6.02 4.39 -7.27
C PRO A 195 -4.55 4.63 -7.63
N ARG A 196 -3.63 3.99 -6.91
CA ARG A 196 -2.18 4.11 -7.15
C ARG A 196 -1.72 3.62 -8.52
N ASN A 197 -2.45 2.69 -9.14
CA ASN A 197 -2.07 2.12 -10.43
C ASN A 197 -2.34 3.07 -11.61
N ILE A 198 -3.03 4.21 -11.39
CA ILE A 198 -3.20 5.25 -12.41
C ILE A 198 -1.86 5.82 -12.88
N ILE A 199 -0.81 5.75 -12.04
CA ILE A 199 0.51 6.28 -12.37
C ILE A 199 1.15 5.56 -13.58
N PHE A 200 0.85 4.28 -13.79
CA PHE A 200 1.38 3.50 -14.91
C PHE A 200 0.82 3.93 -16.27
N GLN A 201 -0.26 4.69 -16.29
CA GLN A 201 -0.87 5.26 -17.48
C GLN A 201 -0.38 6.68 -17.79
N ASN A 202 0.44 7.28 -16.91
CA ASN A 202 0.88 8.67 -17.04
C ASN A 202 2.26 8.80 -17.67
N ASN A 203 2.29 8.84 -19.02
CA ASN A 203 3.53 8.97 -19.80
C ASN A 203 4.32 10.28 -19.55
N LYS A 204 3.64 11.36 -19.15
CA LYS A 204 4.32 12.62 -18.85
C LYS A 204 5.18 12.48 -17.60
N TYR A 205 4.62 11.90 -16.54
CA TYR A 205 5.32 11.66 -15.28
C TYR A 205 6.53 10.73 -15.47
N TYR A 206 6.36 9.67 -16.26
CA TYR A 206 7.45 8.77 -16.65
C TYR A 206 8.63 9.52 -17.25
N LYS A 207 8.39 10.38 -18.27
CA LYS A 207 9.45 11.13 -18.95
C LYS A 207 10.14 12.14 -18.03
N GLU A 208 9.39 12.87 -17.23
CA GLU A 208 9.92 13.86 -16.28
C GLU A 208 10.87 13.25 -15.25
N ILE A 209 10.50 12.12 -14.65
CA ILE A 209 11.35 11.46 -13.65
C ILE A 209 12.59 10.86 -14.31
N ARG A 210 12.46 10.18 -15.47
CA ARG A 210 13.61 9.60 -16.16
C ARG A 210 14.63 10.66 -16.57
N TYR A 211 14.18 11.79 -17.10
CA TYR A 211 15.04 12.92 -17.43
C TYR A 211 15.76 13.49 -16.19
N LYS A 212 15.00 13.75 -15.13
CA LYS A 212 15.53 14.31 -13.87
C LYS A 212 16.58 13.40 -13.22
N GLU A 213 16.34 12.10 -13.23
CA GLU A 213 17.25 11.09 -12.65
C GLU A 213 18.33 10.61 -13.64
N ARG A 214 18.36 11.15 -14.88
CA ARG A 214 19.30 10.78 -15.95
C ARG A 214 19.27 9.29 -16.31
N LEU A 215 18.06 8.76 -16.51
CA LEU A 215 17.81 7.33 -16.74
C LEU A 215 17.53 6.98 -18.21
N ASP A 216 17.58 7.94 -19.14
CA ASP A 216 17.08 7.77 -20.51
C ASP A 216 17.76 6.62 -21.28
N ASN A 217 19.04 6.38 -21.03
CA ASN A 217 19.82 5.34 -21.71
C ASN A 217 20.11 4.12 -20.81
N LYS A 218 19.32 3.89 -19.75
CA LYS A 218 19.50 2.80 -18.81
C LYS A 218 18.27 1.89 -18.74
N ASN A 219 18.50 0.60 -18.58
CA ASN A 219 17.49 -0.34 -18.12
C ASN A 219 17.40 -0.24 -16.60
N VAL A 220 16.32 0.31 -16.11
CA VAL A 220 16.14 0.59 -14.68
C VAL A 220 15.52 -0.61 -14.00
N ILE A 221 16.23 -1.21 -13.07
CA ILE A 221 15.76 -2.31 -12.23
C ILE A 221 15.42 -1.75 -10.86
N LEU A 222 14.25 -2.10 -10.33
CA LEU A 222 13.90 -1.90 -8.93
C LEU A 222 13.86 -3.25 -8.21
N TYR A 223 14.69 -3.40 -7.18
CA TYR A 223 14.64 -4.54 -6.28
C TYR A 223 13.87 -4.20 -5.01
N MET A 224 12.76 -4.89 -4.79
CA MET A 224 11.87 -4.73 -3.64
C MET A 224 11.65 -6.07 -2.92
N PRO A 225 12.59 -6.50 -2.08
CA PRO A 225 12.44 -7.74 -1.31
C PRO A 225 11.42 -7.60 -0.19
N THR A 226 10.79 -8.71 0.17
CA THR A 226 9.97 -8.80 1.37
C THR A 226 10.86 -8.88 2.61
N TRP A 227 10.44 -8.23 3.68
CA TRP A 227 11.11 -8.29 4.97
C TRP A 227 11.20 -9.74 5.53
N ARG A 228 12.39 -10.10 6.01
CA ARG A 228 12.68 -11.38 6.63
C ARG A 228 12.72 -11.27 8.16
N GLY A 229 11.54 -11.15 8.77
CA GLY A 229 11.38 -11.18 10.21
C GLY A 229 10.07 -11.85 10.58
N ASN A 230 10.00 -12.45 11.76
CA ASN A 230 8.78 -13.05 12.29
C ASN A 230 8.20 -12.20 13.44
N ALA A 231 6.96 -12.52 13.85
CA ALA A 231 6.30 -11.85 14.97
C ALA A 231 7.04 -12.03 16.32
N CYS A 232 7.92 -13.02 16.43
CA CYS A 232 8.74 -13.30 17.62
C CYS A 232 10.08 -12.55 17.60
N GLY A 233 10.33 -11.67 16.62
CA GLY A 233 11.51 -10.80 16.59
C GLY A 233 12.77 -11.44 16.00
N SER A 234 12.75 -12.71 15.56
CA SER A 234 13.88 -13.31 14.85
C SER A 234 14.00 -12.65 13.47
N LYS A 235 15.21 -12.17 13.14
CA LYS A 235 15.54 -11.59 11.84
C LYS A 235 16.56 -12.46 11.15
N ARG A 236 16.26 -12.92 9.94
CA ARG A 236 17.28 -13.48 9.06
C ARG A 236 17.98 -12.30 8.38
N LYS A 237 19.28 -12.17 8.62
CA LYS A 237 20.09 -11.18 7.91
C LYS A 237 20.37 -11.69 6.49
N VAL A 238 19.93 -10.94 5.50
CA VAL A 238 20.26 -11.14 4.08
C VAL A 238 21.05 -9.92 3.62
N ASP A 239 22.19 -10.14 3.02
CA ASP A 239 22.97 -9.08 2.41
C ASP A 239 22.47 -8.79 0.99
N TYR A 240 21.35 -8.04 0.94
CA TYR A 240 20.72 -7.63 -0.32
C TYR A 240 21.63 -6.76 -1.19
N ILE A 241 22.56 -6.02 -0.57
CA ILE A 241 23.49 -5.14 -1.29
C ILE A 241 24.47 -6.01 -2.07
N SER A 242 25.16 -6.93 -1.42
CA SER A 242 26.13 -7.82 -2.08
C SER A 242 25.48 -8.64 -3.19
N LEU A 243 24.25 -9.13 -2.98
CA LEU A 243 23.52 -9.87 -4.00
C LEU A 243 23.24 -9.02 -5.25
N MET A 244 22.81 -7.77 -5.07
CA MET A 244 22.51 -6.91 -6.20
C MET A 244 23.75 -6.33 -6.87
N GLU A 245 24.87 -6.19 -6.16
CA GLU A 245 26.17 -5.88 -6.75
C GLU A 245 26.64 -6.98 -7.71
N GLN A 246 26.59 -8.22 -7.27
CA GLN A 246 26.90 -9.39 -8.12
C GLN A 246 25.99 -9.46 -9.36
N LEU A 247 24.69 -9.15 -9.19
CA LEU A 247 23.77 -9.10 -10.32
C LEU A 247 24.17 -8.02 -11.31
N LEU A 248 24.47 -6.80 -10.83
CA LEU A 248 24.83 -5.68 -11.69
C LEU A 248 26.13 -5.91 -12.46
N GLU A 249 27.12 -6.55 -11.84
CA GLU A 249 28.37 -6.96 -12.52
C GLU A 249 28.08 -7.89 -13.72
N LYS A 250 27.14 -8.84 -13.56
CA LYS A 250 26.75 -9.77 -14.63
C LYS A 250 25.91 -9.12 -15.74
N LEU A 251 25.11 -8.12 -15.40
CA LEU A 251 24.26 -7.41 -16.36
C LEU A 251 25.01 -6.32 -17.16
N GLY A 252 26.06 -5.73 -16.58
CA GLY A 252 26.88 -4.68 -17.19
C GLY A 252 26.28 -3.28 -17.13
N ASP A 253 26.98 -2.33 -17.74
CA ASP A 253 26.77 -0.87 -17.57
C ASP A 253 25.47 -0.33 -18.19
N SER A 254 24.77 -1.10 -19.03
CA SER A 254 23.46 -0.71 -19.57
C SER A 254 22.32 -0.79 -18.55
N TYR A 255 22.57 -1.38 -17.38
CA TYR A 255 21.61 -1.50 -16.31
C TYR A 255 21.97 -0.61 -15.12
N ILE A 256 20.95 -0.24 -14.36
CA ILE A 256 21.06 0.41 -13.05
C ILE A 256 20.08 -0.24 -12.10
N ILE A 257 20.51 -0.54 -10.87
CA ILE A 257 19.67 -1.18 -9.88
C ILE A 257 19.38 -0.19 -8.74
N TYR A 258 18.11 0.00 -8.46
CA TYR A 258 17.61 0.71 -7.28
C TYR A 258 17.10 -0.28 -6.24
N LEU A 259 17.35 0.03 -4.98
CA LEU A 259 16.92 -0.76 -3.83
C LEU A 259 15.79 -0.03 -3.08
N LYS A 260 14.73 -0.75 -2.77
CA LYS A 260 13.71 -0.32 -1.80
C LYS A 260 13.57 -1.39 -0.73
N LEU A 261 14.39 -1.26 0.31
CA LEU A 261 14.36 -2.18 1.45
C LEU A 261 13.24 -1.79 2.42
N HIS A 262 12.74 -2.77 3.17
CA HIS A 262 11.77 -2.52 4.21
C HIS A 262 12.38 -1.63 5.32
N PRO A 263 11.63 -0.72 5.95
CA PRO A 263 12.17 0.16 7.01
C PRO A 263 12.84 -0.58 8.18
N LEU A 264 12.43 -1.82 8.44
CA LEU A 264 13.03 -2.66 9.48
C LEU A 264 14.35 -3.34 9.06
N ASP A 265 14.71 -3.28 7.77
CA ASP A 265 15.99 -3.79 7.22
C ASP A 265 17.06 -2.70 7.04
N ARG A 266 16.83 -1.50 7.59
CA ARG A 266 17.73 -0.33 7.47
C ARG A 266 19.10 -0.47 8.14
N SER A 267 19.47 -1.65 8.61
CA SER A 267 20.83 -1.90 9.14
C SER A 267 21.91 -1.95 8.06
N SER A 268 21.55 -1.81 6.81
CA SER A 268 22.47 -1.93 5.69
C SER A 268 23.12 -0.59 5.39
N ARG A 269 24.45 -0.62 5.26
CA ARG A 269 25.26 0.48 4.75
C ARG A 269 24.63 1.07 3.48
N ILE A 270 24.75 2.38 3.31
CA ILE A 270 24.55 3.01 2.02
C ILE A 270 25.58 2.37 1.07
N PRO A 271 25.17 1.79 -0.04
CA PRO A 271 26.13 1.17 -0.97
C PRO A 271 27.10 2.25 -1.47
N HIS A 272 28.39 1.98 -1.35
CA HIS A 272 29.44 2.80 -2.00
C HIS A 272 29.58 2.49 -3.49
N SER A 273 28.64 1.73 -4.05
CA SER A 273 28.74 1.11 -5.35
C SER A 273 27.78 1.71 -6.38
N LYS A 274 27.72 1.10 -7.53
CA LYS A 274 26.79 1.38 -8.65
C LYS A 274 25.31 1.16 -8.30
N LEU A 275 24.97 0.67 -7.11
CA LEU A 275 23.62 0.54 -6.62
C LEU A 275 23.13 1.87 -6.07
N LYS A 276 21.83 2.13 -6.21
CA LYS A 276 21.19 3.33 -5.68
C LYS A 276 20.00 2.98 -4.77
N MET A 277 19.77 3.81 -3.79
CA MET A 277 18.50 3.77 -3.05
C MET A 277 17.44 4.56 -3.83
N VAL A 278 16.18 4.13 -3.74
CA VAL A 278 15.08 4.95 -4.28
C VAL A 278 15.10 6.31 -3.58
N PRO A 279 15.14 7.43 -4.33
CA PRO A 279 15.19 8.76 -3.73
C PRO A 279 13.93 9.05 -2.90
N ASP A 280 14.10 9.65 -1.72
CA ASP A 280 13.01 9.94 -0.76
C ASP A 280 12.03 11.03 -1.25
N ASN A 281 12.34 11.72 -2.34
CA ASN A 281 11.45 12.74 -2.92
C ASN A 281 10.32 12.17 -3.75
N TYR A 282 10.33 10.89 -4.10
CA TYR A 282 9.26 10.22 -4.81
C TYR A 282 8.39 9.39 -3.87
N GLU A 283 7.09 9.35 -4.17
CA GLU A 283 6.25 8.26 -3.69
C GLU A 283 6.66 6.98 -4.43
N ILE A 284 6.62 5.84 -3.76
CA ILE A 284 7.21 4.61 -4.30
C ILE A 284 6.62 4.19 -5.65
N TYR A 285 5.32 4.40 -5.89
CA TYR A 285 4.69 4.08 -7.17
C TYR A 285 5.08 5.08 -8.28
N GLU A 286 5.39 6.34 -7.92
CA GLU A 286 5.95 7.30 -8.85
C GLU A 286 7.30 6.80 -9.39
N PHE A 287 8.17 6.31 -8.49
CA PHE A 287 9.45 5.75 -8.91
C PHE A 287 9.30 4.39 -9.59
N LEU A 288 8.40 3.53 -9.13
CA LEU A 288 8.10 2.24 -9.73
C LEU A 288 7.65 2.40 -11.21
N SER A 289 6.92 3.46 -11.53
CA SER A 289 6.44 3.71 -12.88
C SER A 289 7.56 3.90 -13.91
N VAL A 290 8.74 4.38 -13.50
CA VAL A 290 9.89 4.63 -14.39
C VAL A 290 10.84 3.45 -14.52
N CYS A 291 10.66 2.40 -13.71
CA CYS A 291 11.45 1.19 -13.78
C CYS A 291 11.04 0.34 -14.98
N ASP A 292 11.99 -0.33 -15.62
CA ASP A 292 11.77 -1.25 -16.74
C ASP A 292 11.60 -2.67 -16.26
N ILE A 293 12.18 -2.99 -15.08
CA ILE A 293 12.21 -4.31 -14.48
C ILE A 293 11.92 -4.20 -12.99
N LEU A 294 11.02 -5.03 -12.50
CA LEU A 294 10.83 -5.30 -11.07
C LEU A 294 11.45 -6.64 -10.71
N ILE A 295 12.34 -6.65 -9.74
CA ILE A 295 12.76 -7.86 -9.05
C ILE A 295 12.14 -7.84 -7.66
N THR A 296 11.41 -8.88 -7.32
CA THR A 296 10.78 -9.05 -6.00
C THR A 296 10.75 -10.53 -5.62
N ASP A 297 10.04 -10.87 -4.56
CA ASP A 297 9.95 -12.26 -4.07
C ASP A 297 8.50 -12.65 -3.72
N TYR A 298 8.03 -12.34 -2.50
CA TYR A 298 6.70 -12.69 -1.98
C TYR A 298 5.88 -11.42 -1.70
N SER A 299 6.09 -10.38 -2.49
CA SER A 299 5.44 -9.08 -2.33
C SER A 299 4.26 -8.91 -3.27
N SER A 300 3.17 -8.31 -2.75
CA SER A 300 2.01 -7.94 -3.56
C SER A 300 2.28 -6.86 -4.62
N VAL A 301 3.44 -6.20 -4.57
CA VAL A 301 3.83 -5.19 -5.56
C VAL A 301 3.88 -5.75 -6.99
N LEU A 302 4.10 -7.06 -7.15
CA LEU A 302 4.10 -7.72 -8.46
C LEU A 302 2.74 -7.56 -9.18
N PHE A 303 1.63 -7.64 -8.45
CA PHE A 303 0.29 -7.45 -9.02
C PHE A 303 0.05 -6.01 -9.49
N ASP A 304 0.60 -5.04 -8.76
CA ASP A 304 0.53 -3.65 -9.18
C ASP A 304 1.38 -3.39 -10.41
N PHE A 305 2.64 -3.86 -10.38
CA PHE A 305 3.59 -3.61 -11.47
C PHE A 305 3.22 -4.32 -12.78
N ALA A 306 2.49 -5.43 -12.70
CA ALA A 306 1.97 -6.12 -13.90
C ALA A 306 1.06 -5.20 -14.74
N ASN A 307 0.35 -4.23 -14.11
CA ASN A 307 -0.43 -3.23 -14.84
C ASN A 307 0.44 -2.23 -15.65
N ALA A 308 1.75 -2.20 -15.43
CA ALA A 308 2.67 -1.42 -16.24
C ALA A 308 3.09 -2.13 -17.53
N HIS A 309 2.75 -3.41 -17.71
CA HIS A 309 3.18 -4.26 -18.83
C HIS A 309 4.70 -4.18 -19.06
N LYS A 310 5.45 -4.47 -17.98
CA LYS A 310 6.91 -4.48 -17.92
C LYS A 310 7.39 -5.81 -17.34
N LYS A 311 8.69 -6.00 -17.22
CA LYS A 311 9.29 -7.27 -16.82
C LYS A 311 9.30 -7.45 -15.31
N ILE A 312 8.88 -8.62 -14.85
CA ILE A 312 8.87 -9.02 -13.44
C ILE A 312 9.68 -10.31 -13.29
N TYR A 313 10.61 -10.34 -12.34
CA TYR A 313 11.37 -11.53 -11.97
C TYR A 313 11.23 -11.79 -10.48
N LEU A 314 11.05 -13.08 -10.13
CA LEU A 314 10.89 -13.50 -8.75
C LEU A 314 12.20 -14.12 -8.25
N TYR A 315 12.87 -13.43 -7.34
CA TYR A 315 14.08 -13.91 -6.69
C TYR A 315 13.73 -14.61 -5.37
N GLN A 316 13.52 -15.94 -5.43
CA GLN A 316 12.94 -16.74 -4.35
C GLN A 316 13.94 -17.80 -3.86
N PHE A 317 15.09 -17.38 -3.35
CA PHE A 317 16.15 -18.25 -2.87
C PHE A 317 15.79 -19.05 -1.60
N ASP A 318 14.71 -18.69 -0.91
CA ASP A 318 14.27 -19.26 0.38
C ASP A 318 12.77 -19.64 0.38
N LYS A 319 12.22 -20.04 -0.77
CA LYS A 319 10.78 -20.27 -0.98
C LYS A 319 10.17 -21.22 0.06
N ASP A 320 10.76 -22.37 0.27
CA ASP A 320 10.20 -23.41 1.14
C ASP A 320 10.16 -22.96 2.61
N GLU A 321 11.19 -22.26 3.05
CA GLU A 321 11.30 -21.71 4.41
C GLU A 321 10.27 -20.59 4.63
N TYR A 322 10.20 -19.67 3.68
CA TYR A 322 9.27 -18.55 3.74
C TYR A 322 7.80 -19.00 3.76
N PHE A 323 7.45 -20.01 2.98
CA PHE A 323 6.09 -20.56 2.92
C PHE A 323 5.67 -21.24 4.23
N LYS A 324 6.61 -21.92 4.92
CA LYS A 324 6.36 -22.51 6.25
C LYS A 324 6.09 -21.45 7.30
N GLU A 325 6.82 -20.33 7.25
CA GLU A 325 6.72 -19.26 8.24
C GLU A 325 5.48 -18.36 8.07
N ARG A 326 5.13 -18.01 6.82
CA ARG A 326 4.16 -16.95 6.54
C ARG A 326 2.82 -17.42 6.02
N GLY A 327 2.75 -18.60 5.44
CA GLY A 327 1.59 -19.09 4.71
C GLY A 327 1.33 -18.26 3.45
N ILE A 328 1.17 -18.96 2.33
CA ILE A 328 0.83 -18.35 1.04
C ILE A 328 -0.38 -19.08 0.49
N TYR A 329 -1.27 -18.36 -0.17
CA TYR A 329 -2.40 -18.96 -0.85
C TYR A 329 -1.91 -19.80 -2.04
N LYS A 330 -2.05 -21.12 -1.97
CA LYS A 330 -1.63 -22.04 -3.06
C LYS A 330 -2.33 -21.73 -4.38
N ASN A 331 -3.61 -21.35 -4.32
CA ASN A 331 -4.37 -20.96 -5.50
C ASN A 331 -3.89 -19.65 -6.14
N VAL A 332 -3.15 -18.82 -5.42
CA VAL A 332 -2.47 -17.61 -5.95
C VAL A 332 -1.12 -17.98 -6.52
N ASP A 333 -0.31 -18.71 -5.76
CA ASP A 333 1.04 -19.11 -6.18
C ASP A 333 1.01 -19.87 -7.51
N ASN A 334 0.03 -20.76 -7.71
CA ASN A 334 -0.16 -21.50 -8.95
C ASN A 334 -0.59 -20.63 -10.16
N LYS A 335 -0.97 -19.39 -9.95
CA LYS A 335 -1.37 -18.45 -11.01
C LYS A 335 -0.27 -17.41 -11.32
N ILE A 336 0.80 -17.43 -10.54
CA ILE A 336 1.96 -16.57 -10.72
C ILE A 336 2.94 -17.35 -11.61
N ASP A 337 3.05 -16.93 -12.85
CA ASP A 337 3.85 -17.56 -13.90
C ASP A 337 5.07 -16.75 -14.33
N PHE A 338 5.49 -15.77 -13.52
CA PHE A 338 6.73 -15.02 -13.72
C PHE A 338 7.97 -15.91 -13.53
N PRO A 339 9.06 -15.60 -14.25
CA PRO A 339 10.32 -16.33 -14.07
C PRO A 339 10.81 -16.30 -12.61
N ILE A 340 11.07 -17.49 -12.06
CA ILE A 340 11.59 -17.68 -10.70
C ILE A 340 13.06 -18.03 -10.79
N SER A 341 13.89 -17.38 -9.96
CA SER A 341 15.32 -17.68 -9.79
C SER A 341 15.65 -17.93 -8.33
N LYS A 342 16.51 -18.90 -8.08
CA LYS A 342 16.99 -19.24 -6.73
C LYS A 342 18.37 -18.68 -6.42
N ASN A 343 19.12 -18.26 -7.43
CA ASN A 343 20.44 -17.65 -7.30
C ASN A 343 20.64 -16.54 -8.34
N ILE A 344 21.73 -15.78 -8.18
CA ILE A 344 22.03 -14.61 -9.03
C ILE A 344 22.38 -15.03 -10.46
N ASP A 345 22.99 -16.21 -10.66
CA ASP A 345 23.33 -16.69 -12.00
C ASP A 345 22.10 -17.00 -12.84
N GLU A 346 21.11 -17.66 -12.25
CA GLU A 346 19.81 -17.91 -12.89
C GLU A 346 19.11 -16.59 -13.22
N LEU A 347 19.06 -15.66 -12.25
CA LEU A 347 18.39 -14.38 -12.40
C LEU A 347 19.03 -13.55 -13.53
N SER A 348 20.36 -13.45 -13.55
CA SER A 348 21.07 -12.70 -14.60
C SER A 348 20.84 -13.29 -15.99
N LYS A 349 20.88 -14.63 -16.13
CA LYS A 349 20.62 -15.32 -17.40
C LYS A 349 19.21 -15.07 -17.90
N GLN A 350 18.19 -15.12 -17.03
CA GLN A 350 16.79 -14.84 -17.39
C GLN A 350 16.61 -13.40 -17.87
N ILE A 351 17.16 -12.41 -17.15
CA ILE A 351 17.08 -10.99 -17.52
C ILE A 351 17.74 -10.75 -18.90
N LEU A 352 18.92 -11.31 -19.11
CA LEU A 352 19.65 -11.15 -20.38
C LEU A 352 18.96 -11.86 -21.55
N PHE A 353 18.38 -13.03 -21.31
CA PHE A 353 17.62 -13.78 -22.32
C PHE A 353 16.37 -12.97 -22.77
N ASP A 354 15.69 -12.34 -21.83
CA ASP A 354 14.47 -11.57 -22.09
C ASP A 354 14.74 -10.12 -22.49
N ARG A 355 16.01 -9.72 -22.72
CA ARG A 355 16.37 -8.32 -22.97
C ARG A 355 15.58 -7.66 -24.12
N LYS A 356 15.20 -8.42 -25.13
CA LYS A 356 14.45 -7.94 -26.31
C LYS A 356 12.92 -7.97 -26.12
N LYS A 357 12.40 -8.65 -25.11
CA LYS A 357 10.98 -8.68 -24.80
C LYS A 357 10.55 -7.35 -24.20
N LYS A 358 9.33 -6.92 -24.49
CA LYS A 358 8.74 -5.71 -23.89
C LYS A 358 8.37 -5.96 -22.43
N ASP A 359 7.69 -7.07 -22.19
CA ASP A 359 7.19 -7.50 -20.88
C ASP A 359 7.21 -9.04 -20.81
N ASN A 360 6.84 -9.57 -19.66
CA ASN A 360 6.65 -11.00 -19.40
C ASN A 360 5.36 -11.30 -18.62
N VAL A 361 4.37 -10.41 -18.73
CA VAL A 361 3.05 -10.61 -18.14
C VAL A 361 2.25 -11.54 -19.05
N SER A 362 1.89 -12.72 -18.55
CA SER A 362 1.09 -13.64 -19.34
C SER A 362 -0.36 -13.18 -19.46
N LYS A 363 -1.03 -13.61 -20.53
CA LYS A 363 -2.46 -13.34 -20.73
C LYS A 363 -3.31 -13.90 -19.59
N ASN A 364 -2.98 -15.08 -19.10
CA ASN A 364 -3.70 -15.71 -18.00
C ASN A 364 -3.58 -14.89 -16.70
N PHE A 365 -2.37 -14.37 -16.39
CA PHE A 365 -2.17 -13.49 -15.24
C PHE A 365 -2.91 -12.18 -15.40
N GLU A 366 -2.83 -11.57 -16.58
CA GLU A 366 -3.51 -10.30 -16.90
C GLU A 366 -5.01 -10.41 -16.70
N ASP A 367 -5.65 -11.46 -17.26
CA ASP A 367 -7.10 -11.65 -17.18
C ASP A 367 -7.63 -11.85 -15.74
N ILE A 368 -6.78 -12.35 -14.83
CA ILE A 368 -7.16 -12.60 -13.43
C ILE A 368 -6.89 -11.38 -12.55
N PHE A 369 -5.74 -10.72 -12.73
CA PHE A 369 -5.22 -9.77 -11.76
C PHE A 369 -5.14 -8.33 -12.24
N CYS A 370 -5.09 -8.09 -13.56
CA CYS A 370 -5.02 -6.75 -14.12
C CYS A 370 -6.39 -6.27 -14.60
N LEU A 371 -6.60 -4.97 -14.50
CA LEU A 371 -7.77 -4.34 -15.11
C LEU A 371 -7.39 -3.65 -16.41
N LYS A 372 -8.22 -3.83 -17.45
CA LYS A 372 -8.02 -3.15 -18.74
C LYS A 372 -8.13 -1.63 -18.63
N THR A 373 -8.96 -1.15 -17.71
CA THR A 373 -9.14 0.29 -17.44
C THR A 373 -9.16 0.52 -15.94
N ASN A 374 -8.39 1.50 -15.48
CA ASN A 374 -8.39 1.90 -14.07
C ASN A 374 -9.18 3.20 -13.90
N ASN A 375 -10.42 3.08 -13.48
CA ASN A 375 -11.31 4.21 -13.22
C ASN A 375 -11.48 4.49 -11.72
N SER A 376 -10.71 3.84 -10.86
CA SER A 376 -10.91 3.88 -9.40
C SER A 376 -10.92 5.30 -8.83
N THR A 377 -9.96 6.13 -9.20
CA THR A 377 -9.86 7.51 -8.71
C THR A 377 -11.07 8.33 -9.12
N LYS A 378 -11.44 8.28 -10.41
CA LYS A 378 -12.62 8.98 -10.93
C LYS A 378 -13.89 8.52 -10.24
N THR A 379 -14.09 7.22 -10.11
CA THR A 379 -15.30 6.65 -9.47
C THR A 379 -15.43 7.10 -8.02
N VAL A 380 -14.33 7.12 -7.25
CA VAL A 380 -14.36 7.60 -5.86
C VAL A 380 -14.70 9.09 -5.80
N ILE A 381 -14.13 9.91 -6.67
CA ILE A 381 -14.46 11.36 -6.78
C ILE A 381 -15.94 11.51 -7.12
N ASP A 382 -16.46 10.78 -8.08
CA ASP A 382 -17.87 10.84 -8.49
C ASP A 382 -18.82 10.41 -7.36
N ILE A 383 -18.45 9.40 -6.57
CA ILE A 383 -19.21 8.99 -5.38
C ILE A 383 -19.30 10.16 -4.39
N ILE A 384 -18.18 10.81 -4.08
CA ILE A 384 -18.16 11.92 -3.13
C ILE A 384 -18.98 13.10 -3.66
N LYS A 385 -18.84 13.45 -4.94
CA LYS A 385 -19.58 14.56 -5.57
C LYS A 385 -21.09 14.29 -5.69
N LYS A 386 -21.50 13.04 -5.98
CA LYS A 386 -22.93 12.70 -6.16
C LYS A 386 -23.75 12.64 -4.87
N ILE A 387 -23.11 12.49 -3.73
CA ILE A 387 -23.80 12.42 -2.44
C ILE A 387 -24.17 13.81 -1.92
N ILE A 388 -23.64 14.86 -2.55
CA ILE A 388 -23.93 16.26 -2.19
C ILE A 388 -25.13 16.81 -2.96
N TYR A 389 -25.61 16.11 -3.98
CA TYR A 389 -26.79 16.46 -4.77
C TYR A 389 -27.92 15.46 -4.51
#